data_018979d7fc2eac18d62bd7aba6337370
#
_entry.id   018979d7fc2eac18d62bd7aba6337370
#
_cell.length_a   1.000
_cell.length_b   1.000
_cell.length_c   1.000
_cell.angle_alpha   90.00
_cell.angle_beta   90.00
_cell.angle_gamma   90.00
#
_symmetry.space_group_name_H-M   'P 1'
#
loop_
_entity.id
_entity.type
_entity.pdbx_description
1 polymer ?
#
loop_
_entity_poly.entity_id
_entity_poly.type
_entity_poly.pdbx_seq_one_letter_code
_entity_poly.pdbx_strand_id
1 'polypeptide(L)'
;MEYRILGSTGLRASVVGIGTWQLGGEWAHDYAPSEADAIFDKGAELGINLVDTAECYGDHLSERLIGDYLSRRDRSRWIIATKFGHRFNSFLNRTDDFSINGVRRQLEESLKSLRIEAIDIYQFHSGTDALFQNQELWTMLAEQKRAGKIRHLGISILGKGSELQAREARQFGAEVLQVIYNRLDRRPEQTVFPHAEQNNLGILARVPLASGLLTGKFRSGTIFSKNDVRATFDAQKMQNDLAEVERLRHTEVPPGIPMGQWALAWCLKNPLVSCVIPGCKDPAQVEANANAVCLLEKESFK
;
A
#
# COMPACT_ATOMS: atom_id res chain seq x y z
N MET A 1 -4.64 11.84 -14.81
CA MET A 1 -4.84 10.94 -13.64
C MET A 1 -6.34 10.79 -13.39
N GLU A 2 -6.80 9.57 -13.19
CA GLU A 2 -8.17 9.25 -12.74
C GLU A 2 -8.24 9.27 -11.21
N TYR A 3 -9.43 9.58 -10.65
CA TYR A 3 -9.66 9.59 -9.21
C TYR A 3 -10.91 8.83 -8.86
N ARG A 4 -10.89 8.12 -7.73
CA ARG A 4 -12.05 7.39 -7.16
C ARG A 4 -12.29 7.82 -5.72
N ILE A 5 -13.54 7.78 -5.29
CA ILE A 5 -13.86 7.97 -3.87
C ILE A 5 -13.43 6.71 -3.11
N LEU A 6 -12.72 6.90 -2.02
CA LEU A 6 -12.21 5.81 -1.19
C LEU A 6 -13.30 5.33 -0.22
N GLY A 7 -14.21 4.52 -0.70
CA GLY A 7 -15.32 4.00 0.07
C GLY A 7 -16.17 5.10 0.71
N SER A 8 -16.49 4.92 2.00
CA SER A 8 -17.29 5.86 2.79
C SER A 8 -16.52 7.07 3.33
N THR A 9 -15.20 7.16 3.07
CA THR A 9 -14.37 8.25 3.63
C THR A 9 -14.66 9.62 3.02
N GLY A 10 -15.22 9.68 1.81
CA GLY A 10 -15.33 10.89 1.02
C GLY A 10 -14.02 11.39 0.40
N LEU A 11 -12.88 10.75 0.71
CA LEU A 11 -11.58 11.12 0.14
C LEU A 11 -11.55 10.77 -1.35
N ARG A 12 -11.21 11.74 -2.18
CA ARG A 12 -11.01 11.57 -3.62
C ARG A 12 -9.55 11.23 -3.89
N ALA A 13 -9.24 9.94 -3.93
CA ALA A 13 -7.89 9.43 -4.14
C ALA A 13 -7.58 9.22 -5.63
N SER A 14 -6.34 9.48 -6.04
CA SER A 14 -5.83 9.05 -7.34
C SER A 14 -5.84 7.52 -7.41
N VAL A 15 -6.21 6.94 -8.56
CA VAL A 15 -6.29 5.48 -8.72
C VAL A 15 -4.91 4.80 -8.65
N VAL A 16 -3.83 5.57 -8.82
CA VAL A 16 -2.45 5.15 -8.55
C VAL A 16 -1.89 6.00 -7.42
N GLY A 17 -1.42 5.38 -6.35
CA GLY A 17 -0.74 5.99 -5.23
C GLY A 17 0.75 5.65 -5.21
N ILE A 18 1.47 6.15 -4.21
CA ILE A 18 2.88 5.85 -3.98
C ILE A 18 2.99 4.97 -2.73
N GLY A 19 3.37 3.69 -2.90
CA GLY A 19 3.81 2.84 -1.81
C GLY A 19 5.26 3.14 -1.45
N THR A 20 5.60 3.19 -0.17
CA THR A 20 6.91 3.69 0.29
C THR A 20 7.72 2.69 1.11
N TRP A 21 7.38 1.41 1.08
CA TRP A 21 8.15 0.40 1.82
C TRP A 21 9.63 0.40 1.45
N GLN A 22 9.98 0.64 0.19
CA GLN A 22 11.36 0.72 -0.26
C GLN A 22 12.15 1.86 0.39
N LEU A 23 11.50 2.95 0.81
CA LEU A 23 12.14 4.06 1.50
C LEU A 23 12.59 3.69 2.93
N GLY A 24 12.15 2.54 3.45
CA GLY A 24 12.60 1.97 4.72
C GLY A 24 13.92 1.20 4.66
N GLY A 25 14.63 1.16 3.51
CA GLY A 25 15.94 0.52 3.38
C GLY A 25 15.93 -1.00 3.16
N GLU A 26 14.75 -1.65 3.04
CA GLU A 26 14.63 -3.12 2.95
C GLU A 26 14.64 -3.66 1.50
N TRP A 27 15.00 -2.82 0.51
CA TRP A 27 14.99 -3.14 -0.91
C TRP A 27 16.34 -2.91 -1.59
N ALA A 28 17.42 -3.15 -0.85
CA ALA A 28 18.81 -3.01 -1.31
C ALA A 28 19.18 -1.59 -1.78
N HIS A 29 18.53 -0.56 -1.24
CA HIS A 29 18.85 0.83 -1.51
C HIS A 29 18.46 1.70 -0.31
N ASP A 30 19.37 2.58 0.10
CA ASP A 30 19.13 3.61 1.11
C ASP A 30 18.92 4.95 0.39
N TYR A 31 17.77 5.57 0.64
CA TYR A 31 17.36 6.78 -0.07
C TYR A 31 17.89 8.05 0.60
N ALA A 32 18.56 8.89 -0.15
CA ALA A 32 18.80 10.26 0.24
C ALA A 32 17.47 11.07 0.23
N PRO A 33 17.34 12.11 1.08
CA PRO A 33 16.13 12.96 1.07
C PRO A 33 15.80 13.54 -0.32
N SER A 34 16.81 13.91 -1.11
CA SER A 34 16.60 14.44 -2.46
C SER A 34 16.03 13.40 -3.45
N GLU A 35 16.35 12.12 -3.30
CA GLU A 35 15.78 11.05 -4.12
C GLU A 35 14.31 10.82 -3.77
N ALA A 36 13.97 10.84 -2.48
CA ALA A 36 12.58 10.77 -2.02
C ALA A 36 11.78 11.99 -2.51
N ASP A 37 12.33 13.20 -2.39
CA ASP A 37 11.72 14.42 -2.91
C ASP A 37 11.39 14.30 -4.41
N ALA A 38 12.34 13.81 -5.22
CA ALA A 38 12.14 13.67 -6.66
C ALA A 38 10.99 12.67 -7.00
N ILE A 39 10.84 11.60 -6.20
CA ILE A 39 9.72 10.65 -6.32
C ILE A 39 8.38 11.37 -6.05
N PHE A 40 8.29 12.13 -4.95
CA PHE A 40 7.06 12.81 -4.57
C PHE A 40 6.73 14.00 -5.48
N ASP A 41 7.74 14.79 -5.90
CA ASP A 41 7.55 15.89 -6.86
C ASP A 41 7.02 15.35 -8.20
N LYS A 42 7.56 14.21 -8.71
CA LYS A 42 7.03 13.55 -9.90
C LYS A 42 5.60 13.05 -9.70
N GLY A 43 5.30 12.47 -8.52
CA GLY A 43 3.93 12.09 -8.18
C GLY A 43 2.95 13.26 -8.21
N ALA A 44 3.33 14.39 -7.61
CA ALA A 44 2.54 15.62 -7.59
C ALA A 44 2.32 16.18 -9.00
N GLU A 45 3.35 16.19 -9.85
CA GLU A 45 3.27 16.61 -11.27
C GLU A 45 2.24 15.78 -12.04
N LEU A 46 2.20 14.47 -11.81
CA LEU A 46 1.30 13.53 -12.49
C LEU A 46 -0.09 13.47 -11.87
N GLY A 47 -0.36 14.23 -10.81
CA GLY A 47 -1.65 14.28 -10.10
C GLY A 47 -1.88 13.11 -9.15
N ILE A 48 -0.83 12.39 -8.73
CA ILE A 48 -0.92 11.43 -7.64
C ILE A 48 -1.10 12.19 -6.34
N ASN A 49 -2.04 11.75 -5.49
CA ASN A 49 -2.35 12.40 -4.22
C ASN A 49 -2.43 11.45 -3.02
N LEU A 50 -2.11 10.16 -3.17
CA LEU A 50 -2.09 9.20 -2.06
C LEU A 50 -0.69 8.62 -1.88
N VAL A 51 -0.22 8.66 -0.62
CA VAL A 51 1.03 8.03 -0.17
C VAL A 51 0.70 7.03 0.93
N ASP A 52 1.18 5.78 0.76
CA ASP A 52 1.06 4.72 1.77
C ASP A 52 2.44 4.40 2.37
N THR A 53 2.55 4.50 3.68
CA THR A 53 3.73 4.22 4.48
C THR A 53 3.41 3.36 5.70
N ALA A 54 4.36 3.13 6.59
CA ALA A 54 4.17 2.52 7.91
C ALA A 54 5.31 2.91 8.87
N GLU A 55 5.01 2.88 10.17
CA GLU A 55 5.94 3.11 11.27
C GLU A 55 7.16 2.19 11.21
N CYS A 56 6.93 0.93 10.83
CA CYS A 56 7.96 -0.10 10.79
C CYS A 56 8.81 -0.09 9.50
N TYR A 57 8.59 0.84 8.58
CA TYR A 57 9.44 0.98 7.39
C TYR A 57 10.72 1.74 7.76
N GLY A 58 11.75 0.97 8.18
CA GLY A 58 13.04 1.49 8.62
C GLY A 58 12.94 2.33 9.90
N ASP A 59 12.15 1.89 10.90
CA ASP A 59 11.94 2.61 12.16
C ASP A 59 11.55 4.07 11.92
N HIS A 60 10.40 4.29 11.32
CA HIS A 60 9.92 5.62 10.90
C HIS A 60 10.76 6.33 9.81
N LEU A 61 11.79 5.69 9.22
CA LEU A 61 12.61 6.34 8.18
C LEU A 61 11.76 6.82 7.01
N SER A 62 10.87 5.96 6.50
CA SER A 62 9.96 6.32 5.41
C SER A 62 9.04 7.49 5.80
N GLU A 63 8.48 7.48 7.01
CA GLU A 63 7.65 8.59 7.52
C GLU A 63 8.44 9.88 7.68
N ARG A 64 9.70 9.82 8.14
CA ARG A 64 10.57 11.02 8.23
C ARG A 64 10.86 11.63 6.87
N LEU A 65 11.17 10.82 5.85
CA LEU A 65 11.40 11.30 4.48
C LEU A 65 10.14 11.98 3.92
N ILE A 66 8.96 11.39 4.17
CA ILE A 66 7.67 12.00 3.78
C ILE A 66 7.44 13.30 4.56
N GLY A 67 7.67 13.32 5.88
CA GLY A 67 7.50 14.50 6.72
C GLY A 67 8.42 15.65 6.33
N ASP A 68 9.67 15.34 5.99
CA ASP A 68 10.63 16.33 5.47
C ASP A 68 10.15 16.93 4.15
N TYR A 69 9.62 16.14 3.24
CA TYR A 69 9.00 16.59 2.00
C TYR A 69 7.78 17.49 2.25
N LEU A 70 6.82 17.00 3.06
CA LEU A 70 5.57 17.71 3.35
C LEU A 70 5.78 19.05 4.06
N SER A 71 6.82 19.17 4.90
CA SER A 71 7.15 20.43 5.59
C SER A 71 7.56 21.58 4.66
N ARG A 72 7.91 21.26 3.42
CA ARG A 72 8.37 22.20 2.38
C ARG A 72 7.40 22.30 1.20
N ARG A 73 6.26 21.65 1.25
CA ARG A 73 5.29 21.52 0.15
C ARG A 73 3.86 21.69 0.69
N ASP A 74 2.91 21.84 -0.19
CA ASP A 74 1.48 21.90 0.17
C ASP A 74 0.98 20.52 0.65
N ARG A 75 0.86 20.37 1.98
CA ARG A 75 0.35 19.16 2.64
C ARG A 75 -1.09 18.81 2.20
N SER A 76 -1.90 19.82 1.88
CA SER A 76 -3.31 19.62 1.55
C SER A 76 -3.55 18.81 0.26
N ARG A 77 -2.53 18.70 -0.59
CA ARG A 77 -2.56 17.91 -1.82
C ARG A 77 -2.51 16.40 -1.59
N TRP A 78 -2.12 15.96 -0.38
CA TRP A 78 -1.79 14.57 -0.12
C TRP A 78 -2.74 13.91 0.87
N ILE A 79 -3.15 12.68 0.54
CA ILE A 79 -3.77 11.73 1.45
C ILE A 79 -2.65 10.84 1.99
N ILE A 80 -2.39 10.91 3.29
CA ILE A 80 -1.33 10.14 3.94
C ILE A 80 -1.95 8.97 4.68
N ALA A 81 -1.60 7.76 4.22
CA ALA A 81 -1.94 6.51 4.88
C ALA A 81 -0.71 5.95 5.58
N THR A 82 -0.79 5.72 6.89
CA THR A 82 0.24 5.00 7.64
C THR A 82 -0.41 3.92 8.51
N LYS A 83 0.39 3.18 9.26
CA LYS A 83 -0.06 1.95 9.91
C LYS A 83 0.46 1.88 11.34
N PHE A 84 -0.08 0.93 12.12
CA PHE A 84 0.33 0.63 13.49
C PHE A 84 0.29 -0.87 13.76
N GLY A 85 1.03 -1.29 14.77
CA GLY A 85 0.97 -2.64 15.29
C GLY A 85 2.30 -3.38 15.27
N HIS A 86 3.33 -2.81 14.65
CA HIS A 86 4.65 -3.41 14.64
C HIS A 86 5.68 -2.47 15.27
N ARG A 87 6.65 -3.05 15.94
CA ARG A 87 7.86 -2.39 16.40
C ARG A 87 9.02 -2.88 15.56
N PHE A 88 9.73 -1.96 14.92
CA PHE A 88 10.95 -2.26 14.20
C PHE A 88 12.07 -2.61 15.17
N ASN A 89 12.80 -3.71 14.92
CA ASN A 89 13.97 -4.12 15.70
C ASN A 89 15.24 -4.04 14.85
N SER A 90 15.17 -4.51 13.60
CA SER A 90 16.25 -4.47 12.61
C SER A 90 15.72 -4.84 11.24
N PHE A 91 16.58 -4.92 10.23
CA PHE A 91 16.22 -5.36 8.88
C PHE A 91 15.34 -6.62 8.89
N LEU A 92 14.12 -6.51 8.35
CA LEU A 92 13.08 -7.54 8.29
C LEU A 92 12.69 -8.17 9.64
N ASN A 93 13.13 -7.61 10.75
CA ASN A 93 12.82 -8.08 12.10
C ASN A 93 11.91 -7.08 12.80
N ARG A 94 10.68 -7.50 13.10
CA ARG A 94 9.65 -6.72 13.77
C ARG A 94 9.00 -7.57 14.85
N THR A 95 8.53 -6.92 15.90
CA THR A 95 7.67 -7.52 16.93
C THR A 95 6.32 -6.85 16.92
N ASP A 96 5.28 -7.62 17.19
CA ASP A 96 3.93 -7.08 17.32
C ASP A 96 3.79 -6.28 18.61
N ASP A 97 3.23 -5.07 18.51
CA ASP A 97 2.86 -4.24 19.64
C ASP A 97 1.50 -3.56 19.36
N PHE A 98 0.44 -4.37 19.50
CA PHE A 98 -0.95 -3.93 19.42
C PHE A 98 -1.53 -3.55 20.78
N SER A 99 -0.70 -3.39 21.82
CA SER A 99 -1.16 -2.89 23.12
C SER A 99 -1.66 -1.44 22.99
N ILE A 100 -2.66 -1.08 23.80
CA ILE A 100 -3.25 0.26 23.78
C ILE A 100 -2.17 1.35 23.96
N ASN A 101 -1.27 1.16 24.93
CA ASN A 101 -0.19 2.10 25.18
C ASN A 101 0.86 2.11 24.05
N GLY A 102 1.15 0.94 23.46
CA GLY A 102 2.02 0.80 22.30
C GLY A 102 1.48 1.56 21.10
N VAL A 103 0.22 1.34 20.76
CA VAL A 103 -0.42 2.01 19.60
C VAL A 103 -0.58 3.52 19.82
N ARG A 104 -0.88 3.98 21.07
CA ARG A 104 -0.85 5.42 21.38
C ARG A 104 0.52 6.03 21.11
N ARG A 105 1.59 5.39 21.56
CA ARG A 105 2.96 5.85 21.32
C ARG A 105 3.27 5.87 19.83
N GLN A 106 2.98 4.78 19.11
CA GLN A 106 3.19 4.69 17.66
C GLN A 106 2.46 5.81 16.90
N LEU A 107 1.23 6.16 17.30
CA LEU A 107 0.48 7.27 16.71
C LEU A 107 1.21 8.61 16.88
N GLU A 108 1.67 8.93 18.09
CA GLU A 108 2.39 10.17 18.37
C GLU A 108 3.74 10.23 17.62
N GLU A 109 4.45 9.09 17.56
CA GLU A 109 5.71 8.97 16.82
C GLU A 109 5.50 9.13 15.32
N SER A 110 4.42 8.57 14.75
CA SER A 110 4.06 8.74 13.35
C SER A 110 3.68 10.19 13.02
N LEU A 111 2.84 10.83 13.85
CA LEU A 111 2.49 12.25 13.67
C LEU A 111 3.74 13.15 13.68
N LYS A 112 4.66 12.90 14.62
CA LYS A 112 5.93 13.63 14.73
C LYS A 112 6.82 13.37 13.52
N SER A 113 6.98 12.12 13.09
CA SER A 113 7.83 11.73 11.97
C SER A 113 7.31 12.29 10.65
N LEU A 114 6.01 12.25 10.44
CA LEU A 114 5.32 12.81 9.28
C LEU A 114 5.20 14.36 9.32
N ARG A 115 5.47 14.97 10.48
CA ARG A 115 5.31 16.43 10.72
C ARG A 115 3.92 16.94 10.37
N ILE A 116 2.89 16.19 10.75
CA ILE A 116 1.49 16.54 10.52
C ILE A 116 0.70 16.45 11.82
N GLU A 117 -0.39 17.20 11.90
CA GLU A 117 -1.28 17.19 13.06
C GLU A 117 -2.32 16.07 13.02
N ALA A 118 -2.63 15.58 11.82
CA ALA A 118 -3.61 14.52 11.61
C ALA A 118 -3.18 13.59 10.48
N ILE A 119 -3.32 12.28 10.72
CA ILE A 119 -3.16 11.22 9.73
C ILE A 119 -4.49 11.05 8.99
N ASP A 120 -4.45 11.01 7.65
CA ASP A 120 -5.69 10.83 6.86
C ASP A 120 -6.25 9.41 7.00
N ILE A 121 -5.40 8.38 6.93
CA ILE A 121 -5.80 6.97 7.08
C ILE A 121 -4.81 6.25 7.99
N TYR A 122 -5.28 5.81 9.16
CA TYR A 122 -4.45 5.07 10.12
C TYR A 122 -4.90 3.61 10.18
N GLN A 123 -3.99 2.67 9.86
CA GLN A 123 -4.36 1.30 9.52
C GLN A 123 -3.81 0.28 10.52
N PHE A 124 -4.66 -0.63 11.00
CA PHE A 124 -4.26 -1.87 11.67
C PHE A 124 -3.38 -2.71 10.74
N HIS A 125 -2.12 -3.00 11.13
CA HIS A 125 -1.10 -3.52 10.21
C HIS A 125 -0.92 -5.03 10.33
N SER A 126 -1.65 -5.80 9.54
CA SER A 126 -1.42 -7.25 9.36
C SER A 126 -1.43 -8.08 10.65
N GLY A 127 -2.13 -7.64 11.70
CA GLY A 127 -2.32 -8.40 12.92
C GLY A 127 -3.27 -9.58 12.72
N THR A 128 -3.23 -10.53 13.68
CA THR A 128 -4.13 -11.69 13.69
C THR A 128 -5.58 -11.28 13.98
N ASP A 129 -6.52 -12.18 13.71
CA ASP A 129 -7.95 -11.95 14.02
C ASP A 129 -8.19 -11.74 15.50
N ALA A 130 -7.45 -12.43 16.37
CA ALA A 130 -7.53 -12.25 17.83
C ALA A 130 -7.08 -10.85 18.27
N LEU A 131 -6.02 -10.30 17.66
CA LEU A 131 -5.58 -8.93 17.91
C LEU A 131 -6.56 -7.91 17.35
N PHE A 132 -7.14 -8.20 16.18
CA PHE A 132 -8.15 -7.36 15.56
C PHE A 132 -9.42 -7.24 16.39
N GLN A 133 -9.89 -8.32 17.04
CA GLN A 133 -11.11 -8.34 17.85
C GLN A 133 -10.95 -7.67 19.23
N ASN A 134 -9.83 -7.01 19.53
CA ASN A 134 -9.63 -6.25 20.75
C ASN A 134 -10.47 -4.95 20.76
N GLN A 135 -11.65 -5.01 21.34
CA GLN A 135 -12.60 -3.88 21.39
C GLN A 135 -12.01 -2.62 22.07
N GLU A 136 -11.16 -2.79 23.09
CA GLU A 136 -10.56 -1.65 23.81
C GLU A 136 -9.59 -0.88 22.91
N LEU A 137 -8.85 -1.59 22.05
CA LEU A 137 -7.96 -0.96 21.06
C LEU A 137 -8.74 -0.05 20.09
N TRP A 138 -9.85 -0.56 19.54
CA TRP A 138 -10.68 0.22 18.62
C TRP A 138 -11.41 1.37 19.30
N THR A 139 -11.81 1.20 20.56
CA THR A 139 -12.37 2.29 21.37
C THR A 139 -11.35 3.42 21.53
N MET A 140 -10.10 3.09 21.88
CA MET A 140 -9.02 4.07 21.96
C MET A 140 -8.77 4.77 20.62
N LEU A 141 -8.75 4.03 19.52
CA LEU A 141 -8.57 4.62 18.18
C LEU A 141 -9.73 5.57 17.81
N ALA A 142 -10.96 5.21 18.16
CA ALA A 142 -12.12 6.10 17.98
C ALA A 142 -12.00 7.39 18.81
N GLU A 143 -11.40 7.33 20.02
CA GLU A 143 -11.07 8.51 20.82
C GLU A 143 -10.04 9.40 20.11
N GLN A 144 -8.98 8.81 19.54
CA GLN A 144 -7.96 9.58 18.78
C GLN A 144 -8.55 10.20 17.50
N LYS A 145 -9.50 9.50 16.85
CA LYS A 145 -10.26 10.06 15.72
C LYS A 145 -11.10 11.27 16.16
N ARG A 146 -11.82 11.17 17.29
CA ARG A 146 -12.58 12.31 17.87
C ARG A 146 -11.69 13.47 18.30
N ALA A 147 -10.47 13.18 18.76
CA ALA A 147 -9.47 14.19 19.08
C ALA A 147 -8.84 14.86 17.86
N GLY A 148 -9.18 14.44 16.64
CA GLY A 148 -8.70 15.02 15.39
C GLY A 148 -7.33 14.54 14.93
N LYS A 149 -6.68 13.59 15.63
CA LYS A 149 -5.38 13.02 15.25
C LYS A 149 -5.45 12.02 14.11
N ILE A 150 -6.61 11.38 13.91
CA ILE A 150 -6.90 10.42 12.86
C ILE A 150 -8.17 10.88 12.15
N ARG A 151 -8.16 10.90 10.81
CA ARG A 151 -9.35 11.20 10.03
C ARG A 151 -10.16 9.96 9.73
N HIS A 152 -9.51 8.89 9.27
CA HIS A 152 -10.14 7.63 8.90
C HIS A 152 -9.35 6.45 9.44
N LEU A 153 -10.06 5.38 9.84
CA LEU A 153 -9.47 4.13 10.25
C LEU A 153 -9.47 3.13 9.08
N GLY A 154 -8.43 2.32 9.01
CA GLY A 154 -8.29 1.28 8.02
C GLY A 154 -7.71 -0.02 8.58
N ILE A 155 -7.69 -1.04 7.74
CA ILE A 155 -7.12 -2.35 8.05
C ILE A 155 -6.26 -2.80 6.88
N SER A 156 -4.96 -2.97 7.09
CA SER A 156 -4.09 -3.70 6.18
C SER A 156 -4.15 -5.18 6.53
N ILE A 157 -4.95 -5.93 5.79
CA ILE A 157 -5.24 -7.34 6.06
C ILE A 157 -3.97 -8.18 5.89
N LEU A 158 -3.76 -9.16 6.77
CA LEU A 158 -2.63 -10.08 6.73
C LEU A 158 -2.53 -10.77 5.36
N GLY A 159 -1.30 -11.03 4.90
CA GLY A 159 -1.04 -11.57 3.55
C GLY A 159 -1.71 -12.90 3.20
N LYS A 160 -2.11 -13.67 4.21
CA LYS A 160 -2.93 -14.90 4.00
C LYS A 160 -4.41 -14.59 3.72
N GLY A 161 -4.84 -13.34 3.88
CA GLY A 161 -6.22 -12.90 3.86
C GLY A 161 -6.91 -13.14 5.21
N SER A 162 -7.90 -12.33 5.52
CA SER A 162 -8.83 -12.57 6.62
C SER A 162 -10.21 -12.08 6.19
N GLU A 163 -11.10 -13.01 5.95
CA GLU A 163 -12.51 -12.72 5.68
C GLU A 163 -13.19 -12.11 6.90
N LEU A 164 -12.80 -12.56 8.12
CA LEU A 164 -13.32 -12.03 9.37
C LEU A 164 -13.05 -10.52 9.47
N GLN A 165 -11.80 -10.09 9.26
CA GLN A 165 -11.43 -8.68 9.34
C GLN A 165 -12.18 -7.85 8.31
N ALA A 166 -12.37 -8.36 7.09
CA ALA A 166 -13.14 -7.67 6.05
C ALA A 166 -14.62 -7.55 6.43
N ARG A 167 -15.22 -8.64 6.93
CA ARG A 167 -16.63 -8.68 7.33
C ARG A 167 -16.95 -7.75 8.50
N GLU A 168 -16.07 -7.71 9.49
CA GLU A 168 -16.28 -6.96 10.74
C GLU A 168 -15.68 -5.55 10.72
N ALA A 169 -14.97 -5.17 9.65
CA ALA A 169 -14.28 -3.88 9.53
C ALA A 169 -15.16 -2.68 9.93
N ARG A 170 -16.38 -2.62 9.38
CA ARG A 170 -17.32 -1.52 9.65
C ARG A 170 -17.76 -1.44 11.10
N GLN A 171 -17.92 -2.59 11.76
CA GLN A 171 -18.29 -2.68 13.18
C GLN A 171 -17.22 -2.02 14.07
N PHE A 172 -15.95 -2.12 13.68
CA PHE A 172 -14.83 -1.50 14.38
C PHE A 172 -14.50 -0.08 13.86
N GLY A 173 -15.34 0.49 13.01
CA GLY A 173 -15.19 1.87 12.51
C GLY A 173 -14.16 2.02 11.40
N ALA A 174 -13.65 0.93 10.83
CA ALA A 174 -12.79 1.00 9.67
C ALA A 174 -13.58 1.34 8.40
N GLU A 175 -13.00 2.16 7.56
CA GLU A 175 -13.57 2.69 6.32
C GLU A 175 -12.75 2.27 5.09
N VAL A 176 -11.52 1.75 5.32
CA VAL A 176 -10.57 1.37 4.28
C VAL A 176 -9.99 -0.01 4.56
N LEU A 177 -9.91 -0.85 3.53
CA LEU A 177 -9.17 -2.11 3.55
C LEU A 177 -7.98 -2.04 2.61
N GLN A 178 -6.81 -2.44 3.09
CA GLN A 178 -5.62 -2.62 2.27
C GLN A 178 -5.31 -4.10 2.13
N VAL A 179 -5.24 -4.61 0.90
CA VAL A 179 -5.13 -6.04 0.61
C VAL A 179 -4.06 -6.33 -0.43
N ILE A 180 -3.40 -7.48 -0.35
CA ILE A 180 -2.60 -7.99 -1.47
C ILE A 180 -3.57 -8.34 -2.60
N TYR A 181 -3.46 -7.62 -3.72
CA TYR A 181 -4.26 -7.91 -4.90
C TYR A 181 -3.47 -7.64 -6.18
N ASN A 182 -3.31 -8.66 -6.98
CA ASN A 182 -2.63 -8.62 -8.27
C ASN A 182 -3.02 -9.82 -9.13
N ARG A 183 -2.55 -9.88 -10.36
CA ARG A 183 -2.93 -10.96 -11.30
C ARG A 183 -2.50 -12.36 -10.85
N LEU A 184 -1.49 -12.49 -9.97
CA LEU A 184 -1.06 -13.76 -9.40
C LEU A 184 -1.80 -14.10 -8.09
N ASP A 185 -2.44 -13.12 -7.44
CA ASP A 185 -3.18 -13.32 -6.19
C ASP A 185 -4.54 -12.63 -6.26
N ARG A 186 -5.56 -13.40 -6.62
CA ARG A 186 -6.95 -12.97 -6.80
C ARG A 186 -7.86 -13.35 -5.62
N ARG A 187 -7.32 -13.95 -4.56
CA ARG A 187 -8.12 -14.39 -3.39
C ARG A 187 -9.05 -13.31 -2.84
N PRO A 188 -8.68 -12.02 -2.77
CA PRO A 188 -9.57 -10.96 -2.26
C PRO A 188 -10.89 -10.84 -3.01
N GLU A 189 -10.97 -11.24 -4.27
CA GLU A 189 -12.22 -11.21 -5.04
C GLU A 189 -13.33 -12.04 -4.39
N GLN A 190 -12.97 -13.11 -3.69
CA GLN A 190 -13.91 -14.02 -3.03
C GLN A 190 -14.04 -13.76 -1.53
N THR A 191 -12.97 -13.27 -0.87
CA THR A 191 -12.89 -13.22 0.59
C THR A 191 -13.00 -11.81 1.17
N VAL A 192 -12.71 -10.75 0.41
CA VAL A 192 -12.66 -9.37 0.91
C VAL A 192 -13.62 -8.46 0.14
N PHE A 193 -13.60 -8.51 -1.18
CA PHE A 193 -14.35 -7.57 -2.02
C PHE A 193 -15.86 -7.61 -1.81
N PRO A 194 -16.52 -8.77 -1.61
CA PRO A 194 -17.95 -8.79 -1.30
C PRO A 194 -18.30 -8.03 -0.02
N HIS A 195 -17.47 -8.14 1.01
CA HIS A 195 -17.66 -7.40 2.27
C HIS A 195 -17.36 -5.91 2.12
N ALA A 196 -16.35 -5.56 1.31
CA ALA A 196 -16.03 -4.17 1.01
C ALA A 196 -17.16 -3.48 0.26
N GLU A 197 -17.75 -4.12 -0.75
CA GLU A 197 -18.89 -3.63 -1.49
C GLU A 197 -20.11 -3.43 -0.59
N GLN A 198 -20.48 -4.47 0.18
CA GLN A 198 -21.61 -4.43 1.10
C GLN A 198 -21.51 -3.30 2.13
N ASN A 199 -20.32 -3.00 2.60
CA ASN A 199 -20.07 -2.04 3.67
C ASN A 199 -19.55 -0.68 3.16
N ASN A 200 -19.46 -0.48 1.83
CA ASN A 200 -18.89 0.70 1.20
C ASN A 200 -17.50 1.06 1.76
N LEU A 201 -16.59 0.07 1.81
CA LEU A 201 -15.21 0.25 2.24
C LEU A 201 -14.31 0.55 1.04
N GLY A 202 -13.39 1.50 1.19
CA GLY A 202 -12.38 1.76 0.17
C GLY A 202 -11.34 0.64 0.10
N ILE A 203 -10.90 0.26 -1.11
CA ILE A 203 -9.87 -0.76 -1.31
C ILE A 203 -8.56 -0.12 -1.80
N LEU A 204 -7.50 -0.30 -1.01
CA LEU A 204 -6.12 -0.06 -1.41
C LEU A 204 -5.47 -1.40 -1.79
N ALA A 205 -5.16 -1.58 -3.08
CA ALA A 205 -4.46 -2.78 -3.55
C ALA A 205 -2.95 -2.63 -3.37
N ARG A 206 -2.39 -3.31 -2.36
CA ARG A 206 -0.95 -3.38 -2.13
C ARG A 206 -0.32 -4.55 -2.88
N VAL A 207 0.99 -4.47 -3.12
CA VAL A 207 1.76 -5.47 -3.89
C VAL A 207 1.16 -5.71 -5.30
N PRO A 208 0.66 -4.66 -6.00
CA PRO A 208 -0.04 -4.86 -7.27
C PRO A 208 0.86 -5.36 -8.39
N LEU A 209 2.19 -5.21 -8.23
CA LEU A 209 3.20 -5.74 -9.15
C LEU A 209 3.83 -7.06 -8.67
N ALA A 210 3.21 -7.76 -7.67
CA ALA A 210 3.74 -9.00 -7.10
C ALA A 210 5.23 -8.86 -6.72
N SER A 211 5.59 -7.84 -5.91
CA SER A 211 6.97 -7.51 -5.52
C SER A 211 7.91 -7.27 -6.73
N GLY A 212 7.36 -6.79 -7.82
CA GLY A 212 8.07 -6.48 -9.05
C GLY A 212 8.12 -7.62 -10.07
N LEU A 213 7.62 -8.81 -9.77
CA LEU A 213 7.62 -9.95 -10.72
C LEU A 213 6.77 -9.61 -11.95
N LEU A 214 5.60 -8.99 -11.78
CA LEU A 214 4.72 -8.58 -12.87
C LEU A 214 5.24 -7.40 -13.71
N THR A 215 6.42 -6.85 -13.40
CA THR A 215 7.09 -5.90 -14.32
C THR A 215 7.68 -6.60 -15.53
N GLY A 216 7.83 -7.94 -15.46
CA GLY A 216 8.45 -8.74 -16.49
C GLY A 216 9.98 -8.53 -16.63
N LYS A 217 10.63 -7.92 -15.64
CA LYS A 217 12.11 -7.74 -15.62
C LYS A 217 12.86 -8.99 -15.18
N PHE A 218 12.20 -9.84 -14.37
CA PHE A 218 12.82 -11.03 -13.78
C PHE A 218 12.51 -12.28 -14.59
N ARG A 219 13.43 -13.24 -14.54
CA ARG A 219 13.37 -14.54 -15.24
C ARG A 219 13.63 -15.66 -14.24
N SER A 220 13.29 -16.88 -14.62
CA SER A 220 13.71 -18.07 -13.87
C SER A 220 15.21 -18.03 -13.61
N GLY A 221 15.63 -18.36 -12.38
CA GLY A 221 17.02 -18.29 -11.96
C GLY A 221 17.50 -16.90 -11.48
N THR A 222 16.65 -15.86 -11.46
CA THR A 222 17.03 -14.56 -10.88
C THR A 222 17.39 -14.73 -9.40
N ILE A 223 18.56 -14.21 -8.99
CA ILE A 223 19.04 -14.18 -7.60
C ILE A 223 18.99 -12.74 -7.11
N PHE A 224 18.41 -12.55 -5.91
CA PHE A 224 18.36 -11.26 -5.23
C PHE A 224 19.49 -11.13 -4.22
N SER A 225 19.97 -9.91 -3.98
CA SER A 225 20.99 -9.62 -2.97
C SER A 225 20.44 -9.87 -1.56
N LYS A 226 21.32 -10.14 -0.59
CA LYS A 226 20.93 -10.40 0.81
C LYS A 226 20.21 -9.23 1.48
N ASN A 227 20.42 -8.01 1.00
CA ASN A 227 19.77 -6.81 1.50
C ASN A 227 18.43 -6.51 0.80
N ASP A 228 17.97 -7.40 -0.05
CA ASP A 228 16.68 -7.29 -0.74
C ASP A 228 15.69 -8.27 -0.11
N VAL A 229 14.55 -7.79 0.32
CA VAL A 229 13.51 -8.62 0.97
C VAL A 229 13.13 -9.86 0.13
N ARG A 230 13.24 -9.78 -1.19
CA ARG A 230 12.93 -10.91 -2.08
C ARG A 230 13.89 -12.10 -1.94
N ALA A 231 15.06 -11.89 -1.34
CA ALA A 231 15.97 -13.00 -1.03
C ALA A 231 15.41 -13.95 0.06
N THR A 232 14.39 -13.51 0.81
CA THR A 232 13.72 -14.31 1.85
C THR A 232 12.49 -15.05 1.34
N PHE A 233 12.10 -14.85 0.07
CA PHE A 233 10.90 -15.48 -0.48
C PHE A 233 11.13 -16.98 -0.73
N ASP A 234 10.05 -17.75 -0.61
CA ASP A 234 10.09 -19.19 -0.96
C ASP A 234 10.52 -19.37 -2.42
N ALA A 235 11.61 -20.14 -2.61
CA ALA A 235 12.22 -20.30 -3.93
C ALA A 235 11.30 -21.04 -4.91
N GLN A 236 10.57 -22.06 -4.46
CA GLN A 236 9.66 -22.81 -5.32
C GLN A 236 8.47 -21.95 -5.74
N LYS A 237 7.89 -21.21 -4.80
CA LYS A 237 6.82 -20.26 -5.12
C LYS A 237 7.31 -19.20 -6.10
N MET A 238 8.51 -18.66 -5.91
CA MET A 238 9.12 -17.69 -6.82
C MET A 238 9.24 -18.24 -8.26
N GLN A 239 9.70 -19.49 -8.41
CA GLN A 239 9.81 -20.10 -9.74
C GLN A 239 8.43 -20.30 -10.39
N ASN A 240 7.44 -20.75 -9.62
CA ASN A 240 6.07 -20.92 -10.11
C ASN A 240 5.46 -19.58 -10.53
N ASP A 241 5.65 -18.53 -9.72
CA ASP A 241 5.19 -17.18 -10.03
C ASP A 241 5.86 -16.63 -11.31
N LEU A 242 7.17 -16.85 -11.50
CA LEU A 242 7.89 -16.42 -12.71
C LEU A 242 7.44 -17.18 -13.96
N ALA A 243 7.16 -18.48 -13.85
CA ALA A 243 6.60 -19.26 -14.95
C ALA A 243 5.21 -18.74 -15.37
N GLU A 244 4.36 -18.41 -14.38
CA GLU A 244 3.04 -17.81 -14.64
C GLU A 244 3.17 -16.40 -15.25
N VAL A 245 4.11 -15.58 -14.77
CA VAL A 245 4.41 -14.27 -15.38
C VAL A 245 4.77 -14.39 -16.86
N GLU A 246 5.58 -15.38 -17.22
CA GLU A 246 5.94 -15.61 -18.61
C GLU A 246 4.74 -16.06 -19.46
N ARG A 247 3.89 -16.95 -18.92
CA ARG A 247 2.62 -17.33 -19.56
C ARG A 247 1.74 -16.12 -19.80
N LEU A 248 1.51 -15.28 -18.76
CA LEU A 248 0.68 -14.07 -18.84
C LEU A 248 1.19 -13.10 -19.89
N ARG A 249 2.52 -12.93 -19.98
CA ARG A 249 3.15 -12.07 -20.98
C ARG A 249 2.73 -12.43 -22.40
N HIS A 250 2.65 -13.74 -22.70
CA HIS A 250 2.32 -14.22 -24.04
C HIS A 250 0.83 -14.33 -24.31
N THR A 251 0.01 -14.48 -23.27
CA THR A 251 -1.41 -14.80 -23.43
C THR A 251 -2.37 -13.66 -23.09
N GLU A 252 -1.94 -12.73 -22.20
CA GLU A 252 -2.86 -11.69 -21.71
C GLU A 252 -2.34 -10.26 -21.90
N VAL A 253 -1.01 -10.06 -22.01
CA VAL A 253 -0.44 -8.72 -22.19
C VAL A 253 -0.48 -8.37 -23.69
N PRO A 254 -1.21 -7.30 -24.09
CA PRO A 254 -1.27 -6.92 -25.50
C PRO A 254 0.12 -6.50 -26.04
N PRO A 255 0.41 -6.76 -27.33
CA PRO A 255 1.68 -6.35 -27.93
C PRO A 255 1.96 -4.84 -27.76
N GLY A 256 3.20 -4.52 -27.39
CA GLY A 256 3.64 -3.14 -27.20
C GLY A 256 3.23 -2.51 -25.85
N ILE A 257 2.49 -3.20 -25.00
CA ILE A 257 2.14 -2.71 -23.65
C ILE A 257 3.19 -3.16 -22.64
N PRO A 258 3.79 -2.23 -21.86
CA PRO A 258 4.67 -2.60 -20.77
C PRO A 258 3.93 -3.42 -19.71
N MET A 259 4.46 -4.60 -19.37
CA MET A 259 3.77 -5.55 -18.48
C MET A 259 3.43 -4.96 -17.10
N GLY A 260 4.30 -4.11 -16.54
CA GLY A 260 4.01 -3.44 -15.27
C GLY A 260 2.80 -2.51 -15.34
N GLN A 261 2.65 -1.76 -16.45
CA GLN A 261 1.47 -0.91 -16.65
C GLN A 261 0.21 -1.76 -16.83
N TRP A 262 0.29 -2.84 -17.62
CA TRP A 262 -0.79 -3.79 -17.77
C TRP A 262 -1.25 -4.37 -16.43
N ALA A 263 -0.30 -4.78 -15.58
CA ALA A 263 -0.61 -5.38 -14.28
C ALA A 263 -1.33 -4.41 -13.33
N LEU A 264 -0.91 -3.14 -13.31
CA LEU A 264 -1.60 -2.10 -12.52
C LEU A 264 -2.99 -1.82 -13.08
N ALA A 265 -3.12 -1.66 -14.40
CA ALA A 265 -4.41 -1.44 -15.05
C ALA A 265 -5.34 -2.65 -14.85
N TRP A 266 -4.79 -3.89 -14.87
CA TRP A 266 -5.56 -5.10 -14.55
C TRP A 266 -6.20 -5.02 -13.15
N CYS A 267 -5.46 -4.60 -12.13
CA CYS A 267 -6.03 -4.38 -10.80
C CYS A 267 -7.15 -3.33 -10.82
N LEU A 268 -6.94 -2.23 -11.53
CA LEU A 268 -7.88 -1.09 -11.61
C LEU A 268 -9.13 -1.37 -12.43
N LYS A 269 -9.15 -2.42 -13.27
CA LYS A 269 -10.36 -2.91 -13.93
C LYS A 269 -11.44 -3.34 -12.94
N ASN A 270 -11.05 -3.84 -11.79
CA ASN A 270 -12.00 -4.12 -10.75
C ASN A 270 -12.51 -2.79 -10.15
N PRO A 271 -13.80 -2.46 -10.27
CA PRO A 271 -14.34 -1.18 -9.83
C PRO A 271 -14.26 -0.97 -8.31
N LEU A 272 -14.12 -2.05 -7.53
CA LEU A 272 -13.98 -1.99 -6.07
C LEU A 272 -12.59 -1.52 -5.65
N VAL A 273 -11.57 -1.67 -6.51
CA VAL A 273 -10.21 -1.17 -6.22
C VAL A 273 -10.21 0.34 -6.37
N SER A 274 -10.15 1.05 -5.25
CA SER A 274 -10.11 2.52 -5.25
C SER A 274 -8.74 3.05 -5.68
N CYS A 275 -7.65 2.39 -5.25
CA CYS A 275 -6.29 2.79 -5.57
C CYS A 275 -5.34 1.59 -5.54
N VAL A 276 -4.42 1.51 -6.49
CA VAL A 276 -3.23 0.64 -6.40
C VAL A 276 -2.07 1.43 -5.80
N ILE A 277 -1.28 0.81 -4.92
CA ILE A 277 -0.15 1.46 -4.23
C ILE A 277 1.19 0.76 -4.56
N PRO A 278 1.64 0.81 -5.84
CA PRO A 278 2.92 0.25 -6.21
C PRO A 278 4.08 1.00 -5.54
N GLY A 279 5.13 0.27 -5.18
CA GLY A 279 6.40 0.88 -4.84
C GLY A 279 7.07 1.48 -6.07
N CYS A 280 7.84 2.55 -5.88
CA CYS A 280 8.65 3.18 -6.93
C CYS A 280 10.01 3.61 -6.35
N LYS A 281 11.08 3.36 -7.12
CA LYS A 281 12.45 3.63 -6.71
C LYS A 281 13.01 4.95 -7.25
N ASP A 282 12.34 5.52 -8.26
CA ASP A 282 12.78 6.72 -8.96
C ASP A 282 11.59 7.40 -9.67
N PRO A 283 11.75 8.65 -10.14
CA PRO A 283 10.71 9.38 -10.87
C PRO A 283 10.20 8.67 -12.13
N ALA A 284 11.07 7.95 -12.84
CA ALA A 284 10.69 7.23 -14.06
C ALA A 284 9.72 6.07 -13.76
N GLN A 285 9.91 5.39 -12.63
CA GLN A 285 8.97 4.37 -12.17
C GLN A 285 7.64 4.97 -11.70
N VAL A 286 7.63 6.16 -11.07
CA VAL A 286 6.39 6.88 -10.75
C VAL A 286 5.60 7.17 -12.03
N GLU A 287 6.26 7.69 -13.07
CA GLU A 287 5.64 7.98 -14.35
C GLU A 287 5.14 6.69 -15.05
N ALA A 288 5.96 5.65 -15.06
CA ALA A 288 5.56 4.35 -15.62
C ALA A 288 4.32 3.78 -14.90
N ASN A 289 4.24 3.89 -13.57
CA ASN A 289 3.09 3.45 -12.81
C ASN A 289 1.84 4.31 -13.11
N ALA A 290 1.99 5.63 -13.17
CA ALA A 290 0.90 6.55 -13.49
C ALA A 290 0.32 6.32 -14.89
N ASN A 291 1.16 5.98 -15.86
CA ASN A 291 0.77 5.69 -17.25
C ASN A 291 -0.13 4.44 -17.38
N ALA A 292 -0.24 3.60 -16.36
CA ALA A 292 -1.19 2.50 -16.32
C ALA A 292 -2.64 2.97 -16.52
N VAL A 293 -2.96 4.19 -16.07
CA VAL A 293 -4.30 4.80 -16.21
C VAL A 293 -4.71 4.95 -17.67
N CYS A 294 -3.77 5.25 -18.57
CA CYS A 294 -4.04 5.40 -20.01
C CYS A 294 -4.54 4.10 -20.66
N LEU A 295 -4.35 2.95 -20.00
CA LEU A 295 -4.83 1.67 -20.52
C LEU A 295 -6.31 1.44 -20.22
N LEU A 296 -6.85 2.08 -19.17
CA LEU A 296 -8.25 1.90 -18.76
C LEU A 296 -9.24 2.42 -19.84
N GLU A 297 -8.80 3.41 -20.63
CA GLU A 297 -9.61 4.02 -21.68
C GLU A 297 -9.53 3.27 -23.02
N LYS A 298 -8.55 2.36 -23.20
CA LYS A 298 -8.35 1.65 -24.46
C LYS A 298 -9.34 0.50 -24.65
N GLU A 299 -10.02 0.45 -25.78
CA GLU A 299 -10.96 -0.64 -26.13
C GLU A 299 -10.29 -2.02 -26.11
N SER A 300 -9.03 -2.10 -26.55
CA SER A 300 -8.25 -3.35 -26.54
C SER A 300 -7.91 -3.87 -25.14
N PHE A 301 -8.21 -3.09 -24.12
CA PHE A 301 -7.98 -3.44 -22.72
C PHE A 301 -9.30 -3.67 -21.96
N LYS A 302 -10.46 -3.30 -22.53
CA LYS A 302 -11.79 -3.59 -21.98
C LYS A 302 -12.11 -5.07 -22.16
#